data_cd941431b5de73fe73efa7a562ca4715
#
_entry.id   cd941431b5de73fe73efa7a562ca4715
#
_cell.length_a   1.000
_cell.length_b   1.000
_cell.length_c   1.000
_cell.angle_alpha   90.00
_cell.angle_beta   90.00
_cell.angle_gamma   90.00
#
_symmetry.space_group_name_H-M   'P 1'
#
loop_
_entity.id
_entity.type
_entity.pdbx_description
1 polymer ?
#
loop_
_entity_poly.entity_id
_entity_poly.type
_entity_poly.pdbx_seq_one_letter_code
_entity_poly.pdbx_strand_id
1 'polypeptide(L)'
;GMLPNNEYERYNFSSRNTTKFLNDKLTLDVGFSFIIQKDLNLTAQGQYFNPLSAVYLFPRGENFGAIQAYETFDIGRNIYTQNWQWGDQGLQMQNPYWVMNRMPRTNNKQRYMANASLKYDITDWLNVTGRVRIDNSSIDYEEKRYASTNTLFASTTGFYKFHKTDDRQVYADIIANISKTWESFTLNANLGASTTQLN
;
A
#
# COMPACT_ATOMS: atom_id res chain seq x y z
N GLY A 1 -4.40 -8.06 -14.97
CA GLY A 1 -5.21 -8.68 -13.93
C GLY A 1 -6.16 -9.73 -14.49
N MET A 2 -6.79 -10.53 -13.66
CA MET A 2 -7.80 -11.53 -14.09
C MET A 2 -9.17 -10.91 -14.37
N LEU A 3 -9.42 -9.71 -13.86
CA LEU A 3 -10.65 -8.96 -14.09
C LEU A 3 -10.37 -7.76 -15.00
N PRO A 4 -11.35 -7.30 -15.80
CA PRO A 4 -11.24 -6.08 -16.59
C PRO A 4 -10.90 -4.88 -15.67
N ASN A 5 -10.01 -3.99 -16.14
CA ASN A 5 -9.59 -2.79 -15.39
C ASN A 5 -9.11 -3.08 -13.96
N ASN A 6 -8.52 -4.26 -13.73
CA ASN A 6 -7.84 -4.60 -12.50
C ASN A 6 -6.34 -4.59 -12.75
N GLU A 7 -5.65 -3.58 -12.25
CA GLU A 7 -4.24 -3.34 -12.54
C GLU A 7 -3.46 -3.18 -11.24
N TYR A 8 -2.23 -3.66 -11.25
CA TYR A 8 -1.27 -3.48 -10.18
C TYR A 8 0.12 -3.31 -10.77
N GLU A 9 0.75 -2.19 -10.43
CA GLU A 9 2.12 -1.88 -10.81
C GLU A 9 2.94 -1.53 -9.58
N ARG A 10 4.17 -2.04 -9.52
CA ARG A 10 5.10 -1.70 -8.44
C ARG A 10 6.52 -1.63 -8.97
N TYR A 11 7.16 -0.51 -8.68
CA TYR A 11 8.56 -0.25 -8.98
C TYR A 11 9.31 -0.05 -7.68
N ASN A 12 10.43 -0.77 -7.53
CA ASN A 12 11.32 -0.64 -6.38
C ASN A 12 12.71 -0.28 -6.86
N PHE A 13 13.28 0.76 -6.27
CA PHE A 13 14.68 1.07 -6.39
C PHE A 13 15.31 0.97 -5.01
N SER A 14 16.47 0.32 -4.88
CA SER A 14 17.23 0.27 -3.64
C SER A 14 18.72 0.34 -3.90
N SER A 15 19.44 1.01 -2.99
CA SER A 15 20.88 1.12 -2.99
C SER A 15 21.40 0.99 -1.57
N ARG A 16 22.54 0.33 -1.40
CA ARG A 16 23.26 0.26 -0.14
C ARG A 16 24.75 0.39 -0.40
N ASN A 17 25.40 1.18 0.43
CA ASN A 17 26.84 1.36 0.39
C ASN A 17 27.41 1.20 1.81
N THR A 18 28.51 0.44 1.93
CA THR A 18 29.28 0.30 3.16
C THR A 18 30.70 0.73 2.89
N THR A 19 31.20 1.70 3.64
CA THR A 19 32.54 2.25 3.48
C THR A 19 33.26 2.22 4.84
N LYS A 20 34.54 1.89 4.82
CA LYS A 20 35.40 1.87 6.00
C LYS A 20 36.44 2.95 5.94
N PHE A 21 36.74 3.54 7.08
CA PHE A 21 37.70 4.62 7.28
C PHE A 21 38.59 4.35 8.49
N LEU A 22 39.64 5.13 8.69
CA LEU A 22 40.53 5.11 9.84
C LEU A 22 41.13 3.71 10.11
N ASN A 23 41.69 3.08 9.08
CA ASN A 23 42.23 1.71 9.15
C ASN A 23 41.18 0.71 9.66
N ASP A 24 40.00 0.73 9.04
CA ASP A 24 38.85 -0.12 9.33
C ASP A 24 38.15 0.11 10.68
N LYS A 25 38.59 1.07 11.49
CA LYS A 25 37.99 1.36 12.81
C LYS A 25 36.64 2.06 12.71
N LEU A 26 36.36 2.77 11.59
CA LEU A 26 35.12 3.48 11.39
C LEU A 26 34.39 2.88 10.18
N THR A 27 33.19 2.36 10.38
CA THR A 27 32.36 1.80 9.32
C THR A 27 31.09 2.63 9.17
N LEU A 28 30.88 3.18 7.98
CA LEU A 28 29.64 3.84 7.58
C LEU A 28 28.85 2.93 6.66
N ASP A 29 27.60 2.68 6.99
CA ASP A 29 26.64 1.94 6.17
C ASP A 29 25.43 2.84 5.89
N VAL A 30 25.13 3.08 4.61
CA VAL A 30 24.04 3.94 4.17
C VAL A 30 23.16 3.15 3.21
N GLY A 31 21.87 3.14 3.46
CA GLY A 31 20.87 2.50 2.61
C GLY A 31 19.76 3.46 2.22
N PHE A 32 19.28 3.30 1.00
CA PHE A 32 18.13 4.03 0.48
C PHE A 32 17.23 3.08 -0.31
N SER A 33 15.91 3.23 -0.15
CA SER A 33 14.91 2.54 -0.96
C SER A 33 13.79 3.48 -1.32
N PHE A 34 13.34 3.38 -2.57
CA PHE A 34 12.20 4.12 -3.09
C PHE A 34 11.23 3.16 -3.76
N ILE A 35 9.95 3.29 -3.42
CA ILE A 35 8.87 2.42 -3.90
C ILE A 35 7.77 3.29 -4.46
N ILE A 36 7.37 3.00 -5.69
CA ILE A 36 6.15 3.51 -6.32
C ILE A 36 5.23 2.32 -6.53
N GLN A 37 4.00 2.42 -6.06
CA GLN A 37 2.97 1.42 -6.28
C GLN A 37 1.70 2.11 -6.74
N LYS A 38 1.09 1.57 -7.78
CA LYS A 38 -0.19 2.00 -8.30
C LYS A 38 -1.10 0.80 -8.42
N ASP A 39 -2.31 0.94 -7.97
CA ASP A 39 -3.33 -0.07 -8.18
C ASP A 39 -4.65 0.56 -8.63
N LEU A 40 -5.35 -0.18 -9.48
CA LEU A 40 -6.68 0.13 -9.98
C LEU A 40 -7.58 -1.07 -9.72
N ASN A 41 -8.71 -0.82 -9.07
CA ASN A 41 -9.76 -1.80 -8.83
C ASN A 41 -9.27 -3.11 -8.21
N LEU A 42 -8.32 -3.08 -7.25
CA LEU A 42 -8.02 -4.26 -6.46
C LEU A 42 -9.30 -4.83 -5.88
N THR A 43 -9.46 -6.15 -6.02
CA THR A 43 -10.69 -6.84 -5.63
C THR A 43 -10.98 -6.58 -4.15
N ALA A 44 -12.13 -5.96 -3.89
CA ALA A 44 -12.60 -5.72 -2.54
C ALA A 44 -13.02 -7.03 -1.88
N GLN A 45 -12.82 -7.12 -0.58
CA GLN A 45 -13.41 -8.17 0.23
C GLN A 45 -14.90 -7.88 0.47
N GLY A 46 -15.67 -8.94 0.71
CA GLY A 46 -17.11 -8.83 0.94
C GLY A 46 -17.94 -8.83 -0.34
N GLN A 47 -19.23 -8.54 -0.20
CA GLN A 47 -20.21 -8.70 -1.28
C GLN A 47 -20.42 -7.44 -2.12
N TYR A 48 -20.28 -6.24 -1.54
CA TYR A 48 -20.81 -5.02 -2.15
C TYR A 48 -19.98 -4.49 -3.32
N PHE A 49 -18.66 -4.55 -3.22
CA PHE A 49 -17.73 -4.01 -4.21
C PHE A 49 -16.90 -5.10 -4.88
N ASN A 50 -17.22 -6.36 -4.59
CA ASN A 50 -16.59 -7.52 -5.19
C ASN A 50 -17.41 -7.94 -6.41
N PRO A 51 -16.92 -7.74 -7.65
CA PRO A 51 -17.67 -8.11 -8.85
C PRO A 51 -17.92 -9.62 -8.94
N LEU A 52 -17.07 -10.45 -8.29
CA LEU A 52 -17.20 -11.90 -8.31
C LEU A 52 -18.46 -12.38 -7.60
N SER A 53 -18.96 -11.66 -6.59
CA SER A 53 -20.20 -12.04 -5.91
C SER A 53 -21.38 -12.09 -6.88
N ALA A 54 -21.53 -11.07 -7.75
CA ALA A 54 -22.55 -11.05 -8.78
C ALA A 54 -22.35 -12.15 -9.84
N VAL A 55 -21.09 -12.48 -10.18
CA VAL A 55 -20.75 -13.55 -11.12
C VAL A 55 -21.18 -14.91 -10.58
N TYR A 56 -20.88 -15.20 -9.31
CA TYR A 56 -21.26 -16.50 -8.68
C TYR A 56 -22.76 -16.68 -8.49
N LEU A 57 -23.48 -15.60 -8.29
CA LEU A 57 -24.94 -15.61 -8.10
C LEU A 57 -25.72 -15.40 -9.40
N PHE A 58 -25.05 -15.25 -10.53
CA PHE A 58 -25.68 -15.08 -11.83
C PHE A 58 -26.50 -16.33 -12.20
N PRO A 59 -27.76 -16.18 -12.67
CA PRO A 59 -28.62 -17.30 -13.02
C PRO A 59 -28.02 -18.17 -14.10
N ARG A 60 -27.93 -19.48 -13.87
CA ARG A 60 -27.28 -20.43 -14.79
C ARG A 60 -27.99 -20.58 -16.15
N GLY A 61 -29.29 -20.27 -16.21
CA GLY A 61 -30.07 -20.33 -17.46
C GLY A 61 -29.96 -19.09 -18.34
N GLU A 62 -29.28 -18.04 -17.89
CA GLU A 62 -29.16 -16.76 -18.55
C GLU A 62 -27.86 -16.62 -19.32
N ASN A 63 -27.86 -15.75 -20.33
CA ASN A 63 -26.68 -15.47 -21.13
C ASN A 63 -25.72 -14.54 -20.37
N PHE A 64 -24.66 -15.11 -19.79
CA PHE A 64 -23.64 -14.34 -19.09
C PHE A 64 -22.97 -13.29 -20.00
N GLY A 65 -22.82 -13.55 -21.29
CA GLY A 65 -22.25 -12.57 -22.23
C GLY A 65 -23.04 -11.27 -22.34
N ALA A 66 -24.36 -11.32 -22.10
CA ALA A 66 -25.22 -10.14 -22.19
C ALA A 66 -24.91 -9.07 -21.13
N ILE A 67 -24.32 -9.44 -19.97
CA ILE A 67 -23.97 -8.47 -18.92
C ILE A 67 -22.78 -7.57 -19.30
N GLN A 68 -22.05 -7.89 -20.37
CA GLN A 68 -20.99 -7.01 -20.90
C GLN A 68 -21.57 -5.69 -21.42
N ALA A 69 -22.83 -5.67 -21.87
CA ALA A 69 -23.57 -4.44 -22.11
C ALA A 69 -24.03 -3.82 -20.77
N TYR A 70 -23.09 -3.42 -19.96
CA TYR A 70 -23.30 -3.02 -18.56
C TYR A 70 -23.96 -1.64 -18.39
N GLU A 71 -24.08 -0.88 -19.46
CA GLU A 71 -24.68 0.46 -19.43
C GLU A 71 -25.59 0.74 -20.63
N THR A 72 -26.56 1.61 -20.40
CA THR A 72 -27.49 2.13 -21.42
C THR A 72 -27.56 3.63 -21.28
N PHE A 73 -27.60 4.35 -22.39
CA PHE A 73 -27.74 5.81 -22.38
C PHE A 73 -29.18 6.23 -22.07
N ASP A 74 -29.36 6.98 -21.01
CA ASP A 74 -30.64 7.59 -20.61
C ASP A 74 -30.71 9.00 -21.20
N ILE A 75 -31.53 9.17 -22.24
CA ILE A 75 -31.72 10.44 -22.95
C ILE A 75 -32.32 11.51 -22.04
N GLY A 76 -33.23 11.14 -21.13
CA GLY A 76 -33.90 12.06 -20.21
C GLY A 76 -32.95 12.67 -19.18
N ARG A 77 -31.99 11.90 -18.75
CA ARG A 77 -30.95 12.32 -17.75
C ARG A 77 -29.66 12.74 -18.42
N ASN A 78 -29.48 12.49 -19.70
CA ASN A 78 -28.23 12.71 -20.46
C ASN A 78 -26.99 12.05 -19.81
N ILE A 79 -27.14 10.83 -19.29
CA ILE A 79 -26.10 10.03 -18.66
C ILE A 79 -26.18 8.57 -19.07
N TYR A 80 -25.09 7.83 -18.91
CA TYR A 80 -25.13 6.38 -18.93
C TYR A 80 -25.64 5.84 -17.60
N THR A 81 -26.62 4.92 -17.67
CA THR A 81 -27.19 4.23 -16.50
C THR A 81 -26.80 2.76 -16.52
N GLN A 82 -26.77 2.15 -15.35
CA GLN A 82 -26.46 0.74 -15.21
C GLN A 82 -27.51 -0.15 -15.90
N ASN A 83 -27.06 -1.06 -16.76
CA ASN A 83 -27.89 -2.11 -17.33
C ASN A 83 -27.73 -3.39 -16.48
N TRP A 84 -28.73 -3.65 -15.64
CA TRP A 84 -28.77 -4.81 -14.77
C TRP A 84 -30.21 -5.26 -14.53
N GLN A 85 -30.58 -6.45 -15.06
CA GLN A 85 -31.95 -6.92 -15.08
C GLN A 85 -32.29 -7.90 -13.94
N TRP A 86 -31.28 -8.43 -13.25
CA TRP A 86 -31.45 -9.52 -12.29
C TRP A 86 -31.69 -9.05 -10.85
N GLY A 87 -31.89 -7.75 -10.66
CA GLY A 87 -32.14 -7.16 -9.34
C GLY A 87 -30.93 -7.22 -8.41
N ASP A 88 -31.14 -6.84 -7.17
CA ASP A 88 -30.08 -6.81 -6.15
C ASP A 88 -29.90 -8.13 -5.39
N GLN A 89 -30.77 -9.12 -5.64
CA GLN A 89 -30.77 -10.44 -4.99
C GLN A 89 -30.79 -10.38 -3.44
N GLY A 90 -31.29 -9.26 -2.88
CA GLY A 90 -31.22 -9.00 -1.43
C GLY A 90 -29.81 -8.71 -0.90
N LEU A 91 -28.80 -8.63 -1.78
CA LEU A 91 -27.39 -8.45 -1.46
C LEU A 91 -26.76 -7.23 -2.16
N GLN A 92 -27.58 -6.31 -2.61
CA GLN A 92 -27.18 -5.11 -3.38
C GLN A 92 -26.31 -5.41 -4.61
N MET A 93 -26.64 -6.51 -5.28
CA MET A 93 -25.92 -6.93 -6.48
C MET A 93 -26.02 -5.90 -7.58
N GLN A 94 -24.94 -5.75 -8.31
CA GLN A 94 -24.80 -4.86 -9.44
C GLN A 94 -24.11 -5.60 -10.59
N ASN A 95 -24.24 -5.06 -11.79
CA ASN A 95 -23.50 -5.59 -12.93
C ASN A 95 -22.00 -5.59 -12.63
N PRO A 96 -21.30 -6.75 -12.69
CA PRO A 96 -19.86 -6.81 -12.36
C PRO A 96 -19.01 -5.93 -13.28
N TYR A 97 -19.41 -5.74 -14.55
CA TYR A 97 -18.72 -4.81 -15.46
C TYR A 97 -18.99 -3.35 -15.10
N TRP A 98 -20.19 -3.02 -14.55
CA TRP A 98 -20.44 -1.69 -14.00
C TRP A 98 -19.51 -1.41 -12.82
N VAL A 99 -19.36 -2.34 -11.90
CA VAL A 99 -18.47 -2.21 -10.76
C VAL A 99 -17.03 -1.93 -11.21
N MET A 100 -16.55 -2.64 -12.23
CA MET A 100 -15.18 -2.49 -12.72
C MET A 100 -14.93 -1.24 -13.56
N ASN A 101 -15.97 -0.72 -14.27
CA ASN A 101 -15.81 0.39 -15.19
C ASN A 101 -16.35 1.72 -14.65
N ARG A 102 -17.40 1.66 -13.82
CA ARG A 102 -18.12 2.86 -13.33
C ARG A 102 -18.00 3.08 -11.83
N MET A 103 -17.24 2.21 -11.15
CA MET A 103 -16.89 2.38 -9.74
C MET A 103 -15.37 2.26 -9.53
N PRO A 104 -14.56 3.02 -10.29
CA PRO A 104 -13.10 2.91 -10.20
C PRO A 104 -12.59 3.34 -8.82
N ARG A 105 -11.64 2.56 -8.32
CA ARG A 105 -10.89 2.84 -7.11
C ARG A 105 -9.40 2.76 -7.43
N THR A 106 -8.71 3.85 -7.21
CA THR A 106 -7.26 3.94 -7.40
C THR A 106 -6.56 4.14 -6.08
N ASN A 107 -5.38 3.55 -5.95
CA ASN A 107 -4.54 3.73 -4.79
C ASN A 107 -3.09 3.92 -5.27
N ASN A 108 -2.57 5.13 -5.10
CA ASN A 108 -1.22 5.49 -5.50
C ASN A 108 -0.37 5.65 -4.24
N LYS A 109 0.64 4.80 -4.08
CA LYS A 109 1.54 4.81 -2.94
C LYS A 109 2.94 5.17 -3.37
N GLN A 110 3.54 6.11 -2.66
CA GLN A 110 4.96 6.43 -2.73
C GLN A 110 5.57 6.23 -1.34
N ARG A 111 6.69 5.52 -1.27
CA ARG A 111 7.41 5.32 -0.01
C ARG A 111 8.88 5.44 -0.24
N TYR A 112 9.55 6.20 0.59
CA TYR A 112 10.99 6.20 0.65
C TYR A 112 11.48 5.86 2.04
N MET A 113 12.55 5.07 2.10
CA MET A 113 13.24 4.70 3.31
C MET A 113 14.71 5.05 3.15
N ALA A 114 15.26 5.74 4.13
CA ALA A 114 16.69 6.01 4.22
C ALA A 114 17.20 5.56 5.59
N ASN A 115 18.37 4.96 5.62
CA ASN A 115 19.03 4.61 6.86
C ASN A 115 20.53 4.88 6.77
N ALA A 116 21.10 5.29 7.88
CA ALA A 116 22.54 5.39 8.07
C ALA A 116 22.93 4.76 9.39
N SER A 117 24.04 4.05 9.39
CA SER A 117 24.67 3.45 10.57
C SER A 117 26.16 3.79 10.57
N LEU A 118 26.62 4.32 11.68
CA LEU A 118 28.04 4.62 11.89
C LEU A 118 28.54 3.81 13.09
N LYS A 119 29.42 2.85 12.82
CA LYS A 119 30.07 2.02 13.83
C LYS A 119 31.52 2.50 14.00
N TYR A 120 31.90 2.74 15.24
CA TYR A 120 33.28 3.08 15.60
C TYR A 120 33.84 2.07 16.57
N ASP A 121 34.89 1.34 16.18
CA ASP A 121 35.67 0.41 17.00
C ASP A 121 36.72 1.20 17.76
N ILE A 122 36.40 1.61 19.01
CA ILE A 122 37.27 2.43 19.88
C ILE A 122 38.48 1.61 20.31
N THR A 123 38.23 0.37 20.73
CA THR A 123 39.22 -0.63 21.09
C THR A 123 38.80 -2.01 20.56
N ASP A 124 39.63 -3.03 20.69
CA ASP A 124 39.28 -4.41 20.27
C ASP A 124 38.11 -5.02 21.08
N TRP A 125 37.77 -4.45 22.22
CA TRP A 125 36.70 -4.92 23.11
C TRP A 125 35.56 -3.92 23.29
N LEU A 126 35.64 -2.70 22.72
CA LEU A 126 34.60 -1.66 22.84
C LEU A 126 34.31 -1.05 21.47
N ASN A 127 33.07 -1.11 21.05
CA ASN A 127 32.58 -0.34 19.90
C ASN A 127 31.29 0.42 20.25
N VAL A 128 31.06 1.50 19.50
CA VAL A 128 29.85 2.30 19.58
C VAL A 128 29.23 2.37 18.19
N THR A 129 27.93 2.15 18.12
CA THR A 129 27.16 2.24 16.87
C THR A 129 26.02 3.24 17.05
N GLY A 130 25.97 4.25 16.18
CA GLY A 130 24.83 5.14 16.04
C GLY A 130 24.07 4.80 14.78
N ARG A 131 22.73 4.80 14.83
CA ARG A 131 21.85 4.52 13.67
C ARG A 131 20.76 5.54 13.58
N VAL A 132 20.40 5.90 12.35
CA VAL A 132 19.21 6.70 12.04
C VAL A 132 18.47 6.05 10.89
N ARG A 133 17.14 6.04 10.97
CA ARG A 133 16.23 5.59 9.92
C ARG A 133 15.11 6.57 9.74
N ILE A 134 14.80 6.85 8.49
CA ILE A 134 13.63 7.63 8.08
C ILE A 134 12.80 6.74 7.17
N ASP A 135 11.51 6.64 7.46
CA ASP A 135 10.52 5.94 6.64
C ASP A 135 9.36 6.89 6.40
N ASN A 136 9.09 7.22 5.15
CA ASN A 136 8.01 8.11 4.77
C ASN A 136 7.14 7.44 3.71
N SER A 137 5.85 7.39 3.95
CA SER A 137 4.85 6.79 3.07
C SER A 137 3.74 7.79 2.80
N SER A 138 3.45 8.03 1.53
CA SER A 138 2.30 8.84 1.08
C SER A 138 1.39 7.96 0.24
N ILE A 139 0.09 8.00 0.53
CA ILE A 139 -0.95 7.22 -0.13
C ILE A 139 -2.05 8.17 -0.55
N ASP A 140 -2.32 8.22 -1.86
CA ASP A 140 -3.46 8.92 -2.44
C ASP A 140 -4.49 7.89 -2.88
N TYR A 141 -5.63 7.85 -2.18
CA TYR A 141 -6.77 7.01 -2.49
C TYR A 141 -7.87 7.83 -3.15
N GLU A 142 -8.33 7.40 -4.32
CA GLU A 142 -9.47 8.01 -5.02
C GLU A 142 -10.51 6.94 -5.34
N GLU A 143 -11.77 7.26 -5.07
CA GLU A 143 -12.91 6.41 -5.38
C GLU A 143 -14.00 7.22 -6.05
N LYS A 144 -14.48 6.74 -7.20
CA LYS A 144 -15.59 7.30 -7.94
C LYS A 144 -16.68 6.24 -8.06
N ARG A 145 -17.93 6.63 -7.87
CA ARG A 145 -19.11 5.80 -8.13
C ARG A 145 -20.05 6.65 -8.98
N TYR A 146 -20.25 6.25 -10.22
CA TYR A 146 -21.04 7.02 -11.17
C TYR A 146 -22.51 7.01 -10.80
N ALA A 147 -23.24 8.01 -11.30
CA ALA A 147 -24.69 8.06 -11.22
C ALA A 147 -25.29 6.75 -11.76
N SER A 148 -26.42 6.28 -11.17
CA SER A 148 -27.02 4.96 -11.44
C SER A 148 -26.33 3.76 -10.73
N THR A 149 -25.26 3.96 -9.98
CA THR A 149 -24.82 2.97 -8.99
C THR A 149 -25.93 2.77 -7.94
N ASN A 150 -26.01 1.57 -7.36
CA ASN A 150 -27.01 1.25 -6.33
C ASN A 150 -27.06 2.36 -5.26
N THR A 151 -28.28 2.79 -4.93
CA THR A 151 -28.53 3.95 -4.04
C THR A 151 -28.01 3.78 -2.61
N LEU A 152 -27.71 2.56 -2.20
CA LEU A 152 -27.04 2.30 -0.92
C LEU A 152 -25.58 2.84 -0.94
N PHE A 153 -24.96 2.93 -2.13
CA PHE A 153 -23.53 3.22 -2.27
C PHE A 153 -23.24 4.59 -2.90
N ALA A 154 -24.21 5.17 -3.59
CA ALA A 154 -24.05 6.45 -4.25
C ALA A 154 -25.36 7.22 -4.28
N SER A 155 -25.31 8.55 -4.30
CA SER A 155 -26.47 9.39 -4.56
C SER A 155 -26.91 9.25 -6.02
N THR A 156 -28.04 9.85 -6.36
CA THR A 156 -28.53 9.89 -7.75
C THR A 156 -27.59 10.60 -8.73
N THR A 157 -26.70 11.44 -8.21
CA THR A 157 -25.64 12.14 -8.96
C THR A 157 -24.28 11.48 -8.89
N GLY A 158 -24.17 10.37 -8.13
CA GLY A 158 -22.92 9.62 -7.94
C GLY A 158 -22.27 9.88 -6.58
N PHE A 159 -21.02 9.42 -6.46
CA PHE A 159 -20.20 9.56 -5.26
C PHE A 159 -18.74 9.78 -5.65
N TYR A 160 -18.06 10.64 -4.91
CA TYR A 160 -16.64 10.89 -5.05
C TYR A 160 -15.98 10.94 -3.67
N LYS A 161 -14.86 10.23 -3.53
CA LYS A 161 -14.04 10.27 -2.34
C LYS A 161 -12.57 10.38 -2.73
N PHE A 162 -11.90 11.32 -2.09
CA PHE A 162 -10.45 11.40 -2.12
C PHE A 162 -9.95 11.37 -0.68
N HIS A 163 -8.90 10.58 -0.44
CA HIS A 163 -8.28 10.48 0.87
C HIS A 163 -6.76 10.42 0.69
N LYS A 164 -6.05 11.31 1.37
CA LYS A 164 -4.60 11.32 1.42
C LYS A 164 -4.12 10.93 2.80
N THR A 165 -3.17 10.01 2.86
CA THR A 165 -2.50 9.61 4.10
C THR A 165 -1.01 9.82 3.93
N ASP A 166 -0.41 10.57 4.83
CA ASP A 166 1.04 10.76 4.90
C ASP A 166 1.52 10.27 6.27
N ASP A 167 2.38 9.24 6.26
CA ASP A 167 2.98 8.67 7.46
C ASP A 167 4.48 8.90 7.43
N ARG A 168 5.04 9.42 8.50
CA ARG A 168 6.47 9.61 8.66
C ARG A 168 6.95 9.07 9.99
N GLN A 169 7.94 8.17 9.91
CA GLN A 169 8.64 7.66 11.08
C GLN A 169 10.12 8.04 11.02
N VAL A 170 10.63 8.60 12.10
CA VAL A 170 12.05 8.82 12.32
C VAL A 170 12.47 8.01 13.53
N TYR A 171 13.48 7.19 13.37
CA TYR A 171 14.08 6.37 14.42
C TYR A 171 15.57 6.70 14.54
N ALA A 172 16.06 6.84 15.75
CA ALA A 172 17.49 6.94 16.03
C ALA A 172 17.87 6.16 17.27
N ASP A 173 19.05 5.56 17.26
CA ASP A 173 19.63 4.89 18.42
C ASP A 173 21.16 5.07 18.49
N ILE A 174 21.69 4.84 19.67
CA ILE A 174 23.12 4.69 19.95
C ILE A 174 23.30 3.50 20.87
N ILE A 175 24.25 2.62 20.54
CA ILE A 175 24.55 1.41 21.31
C ILE A 175 26.06 1.31 21.50
N ALA A 176 26.49 1.15 22.74
CA ALA A 176 27.83 0.75 23.10
C ALA A 176 27.88 -0.77 23.39
N ASN A 177 28.76 -1.48 22.71
CA ASN A 177 28.96 -2.91 22.87
C ASN A 177 30.32 -3.15 23.50
N ILE A 178 30.34 -3.89 24.60
CA ILE A 178 31.53 -4.30 25.35
C ILE A 178 31.67 -5.82 25.26
N SER A 179 32.81 -6.31 24.81
CA SER A 179 33.11 -7.75 24.77
C SER A 179 34.59 -7.93 25.16
N LYS A 180 34.83 -8.28 26.41
CA LYS A 180 36.21 -8.41 26.93
C LYS A 180 36.40 -9.73 27.62
N THR A 181 37.50 -10.40 27.28
CA THR A 181 37.90 -11.66 27.86
C THR A 181 39.16 -11.46 28.74
N TRP A 182 39.14 -11.99 29.95
CA TRP A 182 40.25 -12.12 30.84
C TRP A 182 40.45 -13.60 31.17
N GLU A 183 41.53 -14.21 30.75
CA GLU A 183 41.84 -15.63 30.99
C GLU A 183 40.62 -16.57 30.95
N SER A 184 39.95 -16.77 32.10
CA SER A 184 38.78 -17.68 32.21
C SER A 184 37.43 -16.97 32.25
N PHE A 185 37.40 -15.65 32.15
CA PHE A 185 36.16 -14.87 32.27
C PHE A 185 35.95 -13.99 31.06
N THR A 186 34.73 -14.03 30.49
CA THR A 186 34.30 -13.15 29.36
C THR A 186 33.11 -12.33 29.81
N LEU A 187 33.22 -11.00 29.69
CA LEU A 187 32.13 -10.03 29.87
C LEU A 187 31.61 -9.59 28.52
N ASN A 188 30.30 -9.81 28.30
CA ASN A 188 29.56 -9.23 27.20
C ASN A 188 28.47 -8.32 27.77
N ALA A 189 28.47 -7.04 27.38
CA ALA A 189 27.50 -6.07 27.84
C ALA A 189 27.14 -5.11 26.71
N ASN A 190 25.84 -4.72 26.64
CA ASN A 190 25.35 -3.74 25.71
C ASN A 190 24.60 -2.64 26.47
N LEU A 191 24.91 -1.40 26.17
CA LEU A 191 24.21 -0.23 26.71
C LEU A 191 23.75 0.64 25.55
N GLY A 192 22.49 0.99 25.54
CA GLY A 192 21.94 1.79 24.43
C GLY A 192 20.78 2.66 24.85
N ALA A 193 20.50 3.62 23.98
CA ALA A 193 19.33 4.47 24.04
C ALA A 193 18.75 4.62 22.64
N SER A 194 17.42 4.74 22.55
CA SER A 194 16.72 4.95 21.27
C SER A 194 15.58 5.93 21.41
N THR A 195 15.22 6.53 20.28
CA THR A 195 14.05 7.40 20.14
C THR A 195 13.32 7.09 18.87
N THR A 196 11.99 7.24 18.91
CA THR A 196 11.11 7.11 17.74
C THR A 196 10.13 8.26 17.74
N GLN A 197 10.01 8.91 16.58
CA GLN A 197 9.00 9.94 16.32
C GLN A 197 8.11 9.47 15.19
N LEU A 198 6.80 9.55 15.41
CA LEU A 198 5.73 9.26 14.43
C LEU A 198 4.95 10.55 14.17
N ASN A 199 4.68 10.83 12.90
CA ASN A 199 3.85 11.96 12.45
C ASN A 199 2.87 11.46 11.41
#